data_87a94aac697ab000c901ae83343cfefd
#
_entry.id   87a94aac697ab000c901ae83343cfefd
#
_cell.length_a   1.000
_cell.length_b   1.000
_cell.length_c   1.000
_cell.angle_alpha   90.00
_cell.angle_beta   90.00
_cell.angle_gamma   90.00
#
_symmetry.space_group_name_H-M   'P 1'
#
loop_
_entity.id
_entity.type
_entity.pdbx_description
1 polymer ?
#
loop_
_entity_poly.entity_id
_entity_poly.type
_entity_poly.pdbx_seq_one_letter_code
_entity_poly.pdbx_strand_id
1 'polypeptide(L)'
;MLAGIRTRGVPLANRLAAMIQQIDGVRVPVGILDISLYRDDLTSVAEQPVLNQTSMPVDVTGKVVVLVDDVLFTGRTARAALDAIMDLGRPARIQLAVLVDRGHRELPIRADYVGKNLPTSTKEVVAVRLEETDHDERVLILEYQDL
;
A
#
# COMPACT_ATOMS: atom_id res chain seq x y z
N MET A 1 -5.64 -4.56 -12.56
CA MET A 1 -5.83 -5.25 -11.26
C MET A 1 -5.34 -4.37 -10.13
N LEU A 2 -5.87 -4.57 -8.93
CA LEU A 2 -5.39 -3.91 -7.72
C LEU A 2 -4.54 -4.89 -6.92
N ALA A 3 -3.48 -4.38 -6.29
CA ALA A 3 -2.63 -5.16 -5.39
C ALA A 3 -2.51 -4.38 -4.07
N GLY A 4 -3.16 -4.88 -3.04
CA GLY A 4 -3.14 -4.28 -1.71
C GLY A 4 -1.85 -4.62 -0.99
N ILE A 5 -1.13 -3.61 -0.54
CA ILE A 5 0.08 -3.81 0.26
C ILE A 5 -0.35 -4.15 1.69
N ARG A 6 0.10 -5.30 2.16
CA ARG A 6 -0.21 -5.76 3.51
C ARG A 6 0.37 -4.75 4.53
N THR A 7 -0.37 -4.31 5.52
CA THR A 7 -1.65 -4.86 6.01
C THR A 7 -2.86 -4.04 5.53
N ARG A 8 -2.85 -2.73 5.67
CA ARG A 8 -4.02 -1.87 5.45
C ARG A 8 -4.33 -1.58 3.99
N GLY A 9 -3.36 -1.77 3.10
CA GLY A 9 -3.62 -1.68 1.66
C GLY A 9 -4.60 -2.75 1.17
N VAL A 10 -4.67 -3.89 1.85
CA VAL A 10 -5.55 -5.00 1.44
C VAL A 10 -7.04 -4.63 1.58
N PRO A 11 -7.53 -4.22 2.77
CA PRO A 11 -8.94 -3.80 2.87
C PRO A 11 -9.25 -2.58 2.00
N LEU A 12 -8.31 -1.66 1.83
CA LEU A 12 -8.51 -0.51 0.94
C LEU A 12 -8.67 -0.95 -0.51
N ALA A 13 -7.85 -1.88 -0.98
CA ALA A 13 -7.98 -2.43 -2.34
C ALA A 13 -9.32 -3.13 -2.53
N ASN A 14 -9.77 -3.89 -1.55
CA ASN A 14 -11.09 -4.54 -1.60
C ASN A 14 -12.23 -3.53 -1.65
N ARG A 15 -12.14 -2.45 -0.88
CA ARG A 15 -13.14 -1.37 -0.92
C ARG A 15 -13.17 -0.69 -2.28
N LEU A 16 -12.01 -0.41 -2.87
CA LEU A 16 -11.92 0.19 -4.21
C LEU A 16 -12.52 -0.73 -5.27
N ALA A 17 -12.22 -2.02 -5.23
CA ALA A 17 -12.78 -2.99 -6.17
C ALA A 17 -14.29 -3.07 -6.08
N ALA A 18 -14.85 -3.05 -4.87
CA ALA A 18 -16.29 -3.05 -4.65
C ALA A 18 -16.94 -1.78 -5.21
N MET A 19 -16.33 -0.63 -5.02
CA MET A 19 -16.81 0.64 -5.55
C MET A 19 -16.74 0.69 -7.06
N ILE A 20 -15.67 0.19 -7.67
CA ILE A 20 -15.53 0.11 -9.13
C ILE A 20 -16.62 -0.77 -9.72
N GLN A 21 -16.90 -1.92 -9.11
CA GLN A 21 -17.97 -2.80 -9.56
C GLN A 21 -19.33 -2.12 -9.46
N GLN A 22 -19.56 -1.37 -8.41
CA GLN A 22 -20.82 -0.65 -8.20
C GLN A 22 -21.02 0.49 -9.20
N ILE A 23 -19.94 1.20 -9.55
CA ILE A 23 -19.98 2.37 -10.44
C ILE A 23 -19.97 1.95 -11.91
N ASP A 24 -19.03 1.06 -12.28
CA ASP A 24 -18.76 0.70 -13.67
C ASP A 24 -19.23 -0.70 -14.06
N GLY A 25 -19.67 -1.50 -13.10
CA GLY A 25 -20.06 -2.89 -13.33
C GLY A 25 -18.89 -3.81 -13.68
N VAL A 26 -17.66 -3.36 -13.49
CA VAL A 26 -16.45 -4.12 -13.81
C VAL A 26 -15.94 -4.83 -12.57
N ARG A 27 -15.61 -6.11 -12.71
CA ARG A 27 -15.01 -6.90 -11.65
C ARG A 27 -13.49 -6.86 -11.77
N VAL A 28 -12.85 -6.13 -10.86
CA VAL A 28 -11.39 -5.96 -10.86
C VAL A 28 -10.75 -7.02 -9.95
N PRO A 29 -9.77 -7.80 -10.47
CA PRO A 29 -9.02 -8.72 -9.61
C PRO A 29 -8.24 -7.98 -8.52
N VAL A 30 -8.25 -8.51 -7.31
CA VAL A 30 -7.53 -7.95 -6.16
C VAL A 30 -6.52 -8.97 -5.64
N GLY A 31 -5.26 -8.56 -5.61
CA GLY A 31 -4.17 -9.35 -5.04
C GLY A 31 -3.73 -8.81 -3.69
N ILE A 32 -3.04 -9.66 -2.94
CA ILE A 32 -2.39 -9.32 -1.67
C ILE A 32 -0.89 -9.37 -1.89
N LEU A 33 -0.19 -8.29 -1.53
CA LEU A 33 1.24 -8.17 -1.71
C LEU A 33 1.92 -8.07 -0.36
N ASP A 34 2.78 -9.03 -0.04
CA ASP A 34 3.65 -8.98 1.13
C ASP A 34 5.02 -8.47 0.70
N ILE A 35 5.44 -7.35 1.26
CA ILE A 35 6.70 -6.70 0.93
C ILE A 35 7.80 -6.95 1.95
N SER A 36 7.57 -7.82 2.94
CA SER A 36 8.50 -8.01 4.08
C SER A 36 9.92 -8.34 3.63
N LEU A 37 10.09 -9.13 2.57
CA LEU A 37 11.40 -9.50 2.04
C LEU A 37 12.11 -8.39 1.26
N TYR A 38 11.41 -7.31 0.93
CA TYR A 38 11.89 -6.24 0.05
C TYR A 38 12.17 -4.94 0.82
N ARG A 39 11.85 -4.91 2.12
CA ARG A 39 12.04 -3.71 2.93
C ARG A 39 13.51 -3.51 3.23
N ASP A 40 13.99 -2.28 3.06
CA ASP A 40 15.36 -1.87 3.36
C ASP A 40 15.53 -1.30 4.77
N ASP A 41 14.45 -1.18 5.53
CA ASP A 41 14.43 -0.66 6.90
C ASP A 41 14.38 -1.76 7.97
N LEU A 42 14.49 -3.03 7.59
CA LEU A 42 14.59 -4.14 8.53
C LEU A 42 16.03 -4.25 9.01
N THR A 43 16.24 -3.95 10.29
CA THR A 43 17.57 -3.81 10.89
C THR A 43 18.03 -5.04 11.65
N SER A 44 17.19 -6.04 11.85
CA SER A 44 17.51 -7.21 12.67
C SER A 44 17.50 -8.50 11.84
N VAL A 45 18.65 -9.14 11.79
CA VAL A 45 18.81 -10.47 11.17
C VAL A 45 18.09 -11.56 11.98
N ALA A 46 17.81 -11.29 13.26
CA ALA A 46 17.13 -12.25 14.14
C ALA A 46 15.61 -12.24 13.96
N GLU A 47 15.07 -11.17 13.41
CA GLU A 47 13.64 -11.08 13.10
C GLU A 47 13.42 -11.57 11.69
N GLN A 48 13.25 -12.87 11.55
CA GLN A 48 12.77 -13.40 10.29
C GLN A 48 11.36 -12.88 10.09
N PRO A 49 11.10 -12.13 9.01
CA PRO A 49 9.74 -11.70 8.73
C PRO A 49 8.86 -12.94 8.64
N VAL A 50 7.76 -12.93 9.37
CA VAL A 50 6.72 -13.94 9.19
C VAL A 50 6.27 -13.85 7.74
N LEU A 51 6.55 -14.88 6.95
CA LEU A 51 6.18 -14.92 5.55
C LEU A 51 4.67 -15.08 5.42
N ASN A 52 3.96 -13.99 5.47
CA ASN A 52 2.59 -13.94 4.99
C ASN A 52 2.68 -13.90 3.47
N GLN A 53 2.13 -14.90 2.82
CA GLN A 53 2.32 -15.06 1.40
C GLN A 53 1.66 -13.97 0.58
N THR A 54 2.37 -13.51 -0.44
CA THR A 54 1.78 -12.78 -1.55
C THR A 54 0.82 -13.71 -2.28
N SER A 55 -0.37 -13.20 -2.56
CA SER A 55 -1.41 -13.95 -3.27
C SER A 55 -1.96 -13.10 -4.41
N MET A 56 -1.68 -13.52 -5.64
CA MET A 56 -2.18 -12.87 -6.86
C MET A 56 -3.16 -13.81 -7.56
N PRO A 57 -4.40 -13.38 -7.80
CA PRO A 57 -5.40 -14.23 -8.44
C PRO A 57 -5.15 -14.43 -9.93
N VAL A 58 -4.34 -13.55 -10.54
CA VAL A 58 -4.00 -13.60 -11.97
C VAL A 58 -2.53 -13.24 -12.15
N ASP A 59 -1.94 -13.63 -13.28
CA ASP A 59 -0.59 -13.25 -13.65
C ASP A 59 -0.53 -11.72 -13.86
N VAL A 60 0.48 -11.08 -13.28
CA VAL A 60 0.66 -9.63 -13.40
C VAL A 60 1.22 -9.22 -14.77
N THR A 61 1.80 -10.16 -15.52
CA THR A 61 2.45 -9.87 -16.80
C THR A 61 1.46 -9.29 -17.80
N GLY A 62 1.84 -8.18 -18.41
CA GLY A 62 1.04 -7.48 -19.42
C GLY A 62 -0.12 -6.68 -18.86
N LYS A 63 -0.31 -6.65 -17.55
CA LYS A 63 -1.43 -5.94 -16.92
C LYS A 63 -1.00 -4.60 -16.34
N VAL A 64 -1.96 -3.70 -16.19
CA VAL A 64 -1.81 -2.52 -15.35
C VAL A 64 -2.09 -2.94 -13.91
N VAL A 65 -1.08 -2.81 -13.06
CA VAL A 65 -1.19 -3.13 -11.64
C VAL A 65 -1.22 -1.84 -10.85
N VAL A 66 -2.27 -1.63 -10.08
CA VAL A 66 -2.38 -0.49 -9.17
C VAL A 66 -2.06 -0.98 -7.76
N LEU A 67 -0.93 -0.53 -7.23
CA LEU A 67 -0.56 -0.76 -5.83
C LEU A 67 -1.43 0.11 -4.93
N VAL A 68 -1.95 -0.46 -3.86
CA VAL A 68 -2.83 0.25 -2.93
C VAL A 68 -2.22 0.20 -1.54
N ASP A 69 -2.08 1.36 -0.91
CA ASP A 69 -1.57 1.48 0.46
C ASP A 69 -2.32 2.57 1.22
N ASP A 70 -2.15 2.61 2.53
CA ASP A 70 -2.80 3.60 3.39
C ASP A 70 -2.06 4.95 3.37
N VAL A 71 -0.76 4.96 3.64
CA VAL A 71 0.02 6.19 3.79
C VAL A 71 1.27 6.17 2.92
N LEU A 72 1.47 7.24 2.18
CA LEU A 72 2.71 7.48 1.44
C LEU A 72 3.55 8.50 2.22
N PHE A 73 4.76 8.10 2.59
CA PHE A 73 5.70 8.88 3.38
C PHE A 73 7.01 9.05 2.60
N THR A 74 8.02 8.28 2.91
CA THR A 74 9.35 8.41 2.28
C THR A 74 9.41 7.83 0.86
N GLY A 75 8.50 6.94 0.52
CA GLY A 75 8.49 6.18 -0.72
C GLY A 75 9.13 4.80 -0.63
N ARG A 76 9.73 4.45 0.52
CA ARG A 76 10.46 3.19 0.68
C ARG A 76 9.54 1.97 0.65
N THR A 77 8.35 2.07 1.20
CA THR A 77 7.33 1.01 1.11
C THR A 77 6.90 0.79 -0.35
N ALA A 78 6.65 1.87 -1.07
CA ALA A 78 6.28 1.78 -2.49
C ALA A 78 7.40 1.18 -3.33
N ARG A 79 8.66 1.54 -3.06
CA ARG A 79 9.80 0.94 -3.73
C ARG A 79 9.87 -0.57 -3.49
N ALA A 80 9.70 -1.00 -2.25
CA ALA A 80 9.67 -2.42 -1.91
C ALA A 80 8.55 -3.15 -2.66
N ALA A 81 7.38 -2.53 -2.77
CA ALA A 81 6.24 -3.07 -3.50
C ALA A 81 6.53 -3.18 -5.01
N LEU A 82 7.21 -2.19 -5.60
CA LEU A 82 7.64 -2.26 -6.99
C LEU A 82 8.55 -3.46 -7.24
N ASP A 83 9.55 -3.65 -6.38
CA ASP A 83 10.47 -4.77 -6.48
C ASP A 83 9.74 -6.11 -6.37
N ALA A 84 8.81 -6.22 -5.43
CA ALA A 84 8.02 -7.43 -5.22
C ALA A 84 7.16 -7.78 -6.45
N ILE A 85 6.50 -6.80 -7.04
CA ILE A 85 5.69 -7.02 -8.25
C ILE A 85 6.58 -7.43 -9.44
N MET A 86 7.72 -6.78 -9.62
CA MET A 86 8.62 -7.09 -10.73
C MET A 86 9.22 -8.49 -10.64
N ASP A 87 9.32 -9.06 -9.45
CA ASP A 87 9.74 -10.45 -9.26
C ASP A 87 8.64 -11.45 -9.63
N LEU A 88 7.38 -11.03 -9.70
CA LEU A 88 6.25 -11.89 -10.08
C LEU A 88 6.04 -11.95 -11.60
N GLY A 89 6.53 -10.98 -12.35
CA GLY A 89 6.34 -10.90 -13.77
C GLY A 89 6.67 -9.52 -14.32
N ARG A 90 6.22 -9.25 -15.54
CA ARG A 90 6.46 -7.98 -16.20
C ARG A 90 5.13 -7.26 -16.49
N PRO A 91 4.64 -6.46 -15.56
CA PRO A 91 3.45 -5.64 -15.80
C PRO A 91 3.66 -4.68 -16.98
N ALA A 92 2.58 -4.34 -17.67
CA ALA A 92 2.61 -3.29 -18.69
C ALA A 92 2.87 -1.93 -18.04
N ARG A 93 2.34 -1.73 -16.83
CA ARG A 93 2.48 -0.48 -16.06
C ARG A 93 2.14 -0.75 -14.61
N ILE A 94 2.82 -0.02 -13.71
CA ILE A 94 2.51 -0.03 -12.28
C ILE A 94 2.14 1.39 -11.88
N GLN A 95 1.02 1.51 -11.16
CA GLN A 95 0.52 2.76 -10.59
C GLN A 95 0.39 2.62 -9.09
N LEU A 96 0.31 3.74 -8.40
CA LEU A 96 0.22 3.78 -6.94
C LEU A 96 -1.01 4.59 -6.52
N ALA A 97 -1.84 3.99 -5.68
CA ALA A 97 -2.99 4.63 -5.05
C ALA A 97 -2.80 4.60 -3.53
N VAL A 98 -2.92 5.75 -2.88
CA VAL A 98 -2.79 5.87 -1.43
C VAL A 98 -3.97 6.65 -0.86
N LEU A 99 -4.35 6.31 0.38
CA LEU A 99 -5.38 7.05 1.08
C LEU A 99 -4.86 8.44 1.47
N VAL A 100 -3.66 8.50 2.02
CA VAL A 100 -3.04 9.74 2.49
C VAL A 100 -1.62 9.85 1.96
N ASP A 101 -1.30 11.01 1.39
CA ASP A 101 0.07 11.41 1.12
C ASP A 101 0.47 12.46 2.15
N ARG A 102 1.44 12.13 3.00
CA ARG A 102 1.89 13.02 4.09
C ARG A 102 3.15 13.82 3.78
N GLY A 103 3.71 13.66 2.59
CA GLY A 103 4.96 14.30 2.21
C GLY A 103 6.21 13.62 2.75
N HIS A 104 7.33 14.31 2.73
CA HIS A 104 8.64 13.86 3.26
C HIS A 104 9.29 12.72 2.45
N ARG A 105 9.18 12.80 1.11
CA ARG A 105 9.83 11.81 0.24
C ARG A 105 11.35 11.77 0.44
N GLU A 106 11.88 10.56 0.44
CA GLU A 106 13.32 10.29 0.32
C GLU A 106 13.66 9.69 -1.03
N LEU A 107 12.68 9.13 -1.73
CA LEU A 107 12.80 8.55 -3.06
C LEU A 107 11.89 9.29 -4.04
N PRO A 108 12.23 9.32 -5.35
CA PRO A 108 11.43 10.01 -6.36
C PRO A 108 10.19 9.18 -6.74
N ILE A 109 9.32 8.95 -5.78
CA ILE A 109 8.08 8.18 -5.92
C ILE A 109 6.90 9.11 -5.67
N ARG A 110 5.89 8.98 -6.51
CA ARG A 110 4.68 9.79 -6.48
C ARG A 110 3.47 8.89 -6.69
N ALA A 111 2.40 9.16 -5.96
CA ALA A 111 1.15 8.44 -6.15
C ALA A 111 0.39 8.99 -7.36
N ASP A 112 -0.20 8.08 -8.13
CA ASP A 112 -1.10 8.44 -9.24
C ASP A 112 -2.47 8.83 -8.73
N TYR A 113 -2.90 8.22 -7.63
CA TYR A 113 -4.20 8.48 -7.01
C TYR A 113 -4.01 8.72 -5.53
N VAL A 114 -4.52 9.84 -5.03
CA VAL A 114 -4.40 10.27 -3.63
C VAL A 114 -5.77 10.59 -3.08
N GLY A 115 -6.13 10.00 -1.96
CA GLY A 115 -7.36 10.35 -1.27
C GLY A 115 -7.27 11.74 -0.65
N LYS A 116 -6.19 12.00 0.09
CA LYS A 116 -5.95 13.29 0.71
C LYS A 116 -4.45 13.58 0.83
N ASN A 117 -4.06 14.78 0.42
CA ASN A 117 -2.74 15.34 0.73
C ASN A 117 -2.81 15.98 2.11
N LEU A 118 -1.98 15.54 3.03
CA LEU A 118 -2.01 15.95 4.41
C LEU A 118 -0.61 16.41 4.82
N PRO A 119 -0.34 17.73 4.85
CA PRO A 119 0.94 18.23 5.29
C PRO A 119 1.20 17.85 6.75
N THR A 120 2.38 17.30 7.01
CA THR A 120 2.76 16.85 8.34
C THR A 120 4.19 17.25 8.67
N SER A 121 4.54 17.17 9.95
CA SER A 121 5.91 17.26 10.44
C SER A 121 6.55 15.87 10.38
N THR A 122 7.87 15.79 10.25
CA THR A 122 8.62 14.54 10.36
C THR A 122 8.50 13.92 11.75
N LYS A 123 8.11 14.71 12.75
CA LYS A 123 7.90 14.26 14.13
C LYS A 123 6.49 13.70 14.39
N GLU A 124 5.63 13.80 13.40
CA GLU A 124 4.28 13.28 13.47
C GLU A 124 4.18 11.92 12.79
N VAL A 125 3.19 11.15 13.17
CA VAL A 125 2.83 9.88 12.56
C VAL A 125 1.39 9.95 12.10
N VAL A 126 1.12 9.52 10.88
CA VAL A 126 -0.24 9.37 10.38
C VAL A 126 -0.65 7.92 10.60
N ALA A 127 -1.67 7.72 11.42
CA ALA A 127 -2.24 6.41 11.71
C ALA A 127 -3.59 6.27 11.02
N VAL A 128 -3.70 5.33 10.10
CA VAL A 128 -4.97 4.97 9.47
C VAL A 128 -5.56 3.79 10.23
N ARG A 129 -6.80 3.93 10.66
CA ARG A 129 -7.57 2.89 11.32
C ARG A 129 -8.71 2.48 10.42
N LEU A 130 -8.83 1.19 10.18
CA LEU A 130 -9.86 0.63 9.31
C LEU A 130 -10.65 -0.42 10.08
N GLU A 131 -11.96 -0.46 9.86
CA GLU A 131 -12.84 -1.38 10.55
C GLU A 131 -12.39 -2.83 10.41
N GLU A 132 -11.92 -3.22 9.24
CA GLU A 132 -11.49 -4.59 8.95
C GLU A 132 -10.25 -5.02 9.75
N THR A 133 -9.38 -4.06 10.10
CA THR A 133 -8.09 -4.33 10.75
C THR A 133 -8.09 -3.89 12.21
N ASP A 134 -8.67 -2.73 12.49
CA ASP A 134 -8.51 -2.01 13.76
C ASP A 134 -9.79 -1.92 14.58
N HIS A 135 -10.93 -2.41 14.06
CA HIS A 135 -12.27 -2.24 14.64
C HIS A 135 -12.60 -0.78 14.92
N ASP A 136 -12.10 0.11 14.06
CA ASP A 136 -12.24 1.55 14.15
C ASP A 136 -12.12 2.12 12.73
N GLU A 137 -12.62 3.33 12.53
CA GLU A 137 -12.63 3.94 11.20
C GLU A 137 -12.24 5.41 11.32
N ARG A 138 -10.96 5.71 11.20
CA ARG A 138 -10.47 7.09 11.26
C ARG A 138 -9.02 7.21 10.82
N VAL A 139 -8.61 8.44 10.56
CA VAL A 139 -7.21 8.81 10.32
C VAL A 139 -6.80 9.77 11.43
N LEU A 140 -5.68 9.48 12.08
CA LEU A 140 -5.14 10.26 13.20
C LEU A 140 -3.77 10.80 12.83
N ILE A 141 -3.49 12.01 13.29
CA ILE A 141 -2.14 12.54 13.34
C ILE A 141 -1.69 12.47 14.79
N LEU A 142 -0.60 11.73 15.03
CA LEU A 142 -0.06 11.53 16.37
C LEU A 142 1.35 12.10 16.43
N GLU A 143 1.74 12.64 17.57
CA GLU A 143 3.14 12.96 17.84
C GLU A 143 3.83 11.75 18.46
N TYR A 144 5.14 11.64 18.32
CA TYR A 144 5.89 10.48 18.82
C TYR A 144 5.70 10.24 20.32
N GLN A 145 5.50 11.31 21.08
CA GLN A 145 5.25 11.23 22.52
C GLN A 145 3.88 10.64 22.88
N ASP A 146 2.98 10.54 21.92
CA ASP A 146 1.63 10.00 22.09
C ASP A 146 1.53 8.51 21.74
N LEU A 147 2.64 7.92 21.37
CA LEU A 147 2.72 6.52 20.93
C LEU A 147 3.01 5.57 22.09
#